data_91d99f684eb33f7b60e33cead6d68d1b
#
_entry.id   91d99f684eb33f7b60e33cead6d68d1b
#
_cell.length_a   1.000
_cell.length_b   1.000
_cell.length_c   1.000
_cell.angle_alpha   90.00
_cell.angle_beta   90.00
_cell.angle_gamma   90.00
#
_symmetry.space_group_name_H-M   'P 1'
#
loop_
_entity.id
_entity.type
_entity.pdbx_description
1 polymer ?
#
loop_
_entity_poly.entity_id
_entity_poly.type
_entity_poly.pdbx_seq_one_letter_code
_entity_poly.pdbx_strand_id
1 'polypeptide(L)'
;MCTKSRDCTVLVASCDAYADVVGPFATLKQKYWPDCPFDTVLVTETAPAAPLPGIDRVLACGSGGTWCSRLVKALDALETPYVLMLCEDYYLEAPVDTALILRRLEQAKAYEVLNLRLIPNPETKIPYRDGLREYRKNTAYCIATQAGIWDRRFLRRLAQGKASIWEFERHGSFDLAGETCPILGTPTREFPFVDAVHKGYWEPWGVRALKENGIAYDFSKRSTPPLGIRMREAAKALVFALFPWTLIVRIQNALGVGMKEKPKGGRTRRTLKPA
;
A
#
# COMPACT_ATOMS: atom_id res chain seq x y z
N MET A 1 16.78 24.71 -7.59
CA MET A 1 16.23 23.52 -6.91
C MET A 1 14.85 23.91 -6.41
N CYS A 2 13.80 23.22 -6.88
CA CYS A 2 12.46 23.45 -6.35
C CYS A 2 12.43 22.94 -4.90
N THR A 3 11.97 23.76 -3.97
CA THR A 3 11.83 23.34 -2.56
C THR A 3 10.73 22.28 -2.49
N LYS A 4 11.06 21.10 -1.95
CA LYS A 4 10.10 20.02 -1.77
C LYS A 4 9.00 20.44 -0.80
N SER A 5 7.79 19.95 -1.06
CA SER A 5 6.61 20.24 -0.23
C SER A 5 6.78 19.65 1.17
N ARG A 6 6.35 20.42 2.17
CA ARG A 6 6.30 19.97 3.58
C ARG A 6 4.95 19.30 3.95
N ASP A 7 4.03 19.20 3.01
CA ASP A 7 2.69 18.67 3.28
C ASP A 7 2.60 17.16 3.12
N CYS A 8 3.49 16.55 2.32
CA CYS A 8 3.45 15.12 2.04
C CYS A 8 4.86 14.54 1.90
N THR A 9 5.03 13.29 2.29
CA THR A 9 6.22 12.46 2.05
C THR A 9 5.82 11.24 1.24
N VAL A 10 6.60 10.86 0.22
CA VAL A 10 6.49 9.54 -0.40
C VAL A 10 7.16 8.53 0.51
N LEU A 11 6.39 7.62 1.06
CA LEU A 11 6.86 6.56 1.94
C LEU A 11 6.86 5.24 1.19
N VAL A 12 8.04 4.67 0.97
CA VAL A 12 8.21 3.36 0.32
C VAL A 12 8.42 2.31 1.40
N ALA A 13 7.38 1.51 1.65
CA ALA A 13 7.42 0.45 2.64
C ALA A 13 8.08 -0.80 2.07
N SER A 14 9.21 -1.24 2.64
CA SER A 14 10.00 -2.37 2.19
C SER A 14 10.51 -3.25 3.33
N CYS A 15 11.27 -4.27 2.98
CA CYS A 15 12.01 -5.15 3.89
C CYS A 15 13.22 -5.76 3.18
N ASP A 16 14.17 -6.30 3.96
CA ASP A 16 15.41 -6.87 3.43
C ASP A 16 15.16 -8.06 2.49
N ALA A 17 14.06 -8.82 2.69
CA ALA A 17 13.65 -9.89 1.79
C ALA A 17 13.29 -9.41 0.37
N TYR A 18 13.11 -8.10 0.17
CA TYR A 18 12.81 -7.45 -1.09
C TYR A 18 13.93 -6.49 -1.55
N ALA A 19 15.13 -6.61 -0.99
CA ALA A 19 16.28 -5.78 -1.37
C ALA A 19 16.62 -5.85 -2.88
N ASP A 20 16.32 -7.00 -3.54
CA ASP A 20 16.47 -7.20 -4.97
C ASP A 20 15.45 -6.39 -5.82
N VAL A 21 14.34 -5.96 -5.21
CA VAL A 21 13.24 -5.24 -5.87
C VAL A 21 13.39 -3.72 -5.74
N VAL A 22 13.99 -3.26 -4.63
CA VAL A 22 14.10 -1.83 -4.29
C VAL A 22 14.95 -1.05 -5.28
N GLY A 23 16.08 -1.59 -5.75
CA GLY A 23 16.96 -0.91 -6.71
C GLY A 23 16.27 -0.60 -8.04
N PRO A 24 15.65 -1.59 -8.69
CA PRO A 24 14.80 -1.39 -9.86
C PRO A 24 13.66 -0.40 -9.62
N PHE A 25 12.94 -0.49 -8.50
CA PHE A 25 11.91 0.49 -8.11
C PHE A 25 12.45 1.93 -8.13
N ALA A 26 13.58 2.15 -7.45
CA ALA A 26 14.21 3.47 -7.36
C ALA A 26 14.60 4.02 -8.74
N THR A 27 15.15 3.18 -9.61
CA THR A 27 15.51 3.52 -10.99
C THR A 27 14.28 3.92 -11.81
N LEU A 28 13.21 3.14 -11.75
CA LEU A 28 11.96 3.42 -12.47
C LEU A 28 11.28 4.67 -11.93
N LYS A 29 11.28 4.85 -10.59
CA LYS A 29 10.75 6.07 -9.97
C LYS A 29 11.52 7.30 -10.44
N GLN A 30 12.84 7.26 -10.44
CA GLN A 30 13.66 8.37 -10.93
C GLN A 30 13.42 8.67 -12.40
N LYS A 31 13.20 7.64 -13.23
CA LYS A 31 12.91 7.79 -14.65
C LYS A 31 11.54 8.39 -14.92
N TYR A 32 10.50 7.89 -14.26
CA TYR A 32 9.11 8.21 -14.56
C TYR A 32 8.50 9.28 -13.65
N TRP A 33 9.21 9.67 -12.58
CA TRP A 33 8.82 10.76 -11.69
C TRP A 33 10.01 11.59 -11.21
N PRO A 34 10.80 12.16 -12.15
CA PRO A 34 12.00 12.94 -11.82
C PRO A 34 11.68 14.26 -11.10
N ASP A 35 10.50 14.81 -11.33
CA ASP A 35 9.98 16.05 -10.76
C ASP A 35 9.13 15.84 -9.49
N CYS A 36 9.25 14.68 -8.83
CA CYS A 36 8.54 14.39 -7.59
C CYS A 36 8.71 15.53 -6.57
N PRO A 37 7.60 16.20 -6.16
CA PRO A 37 7.69 17.40 -5.33
C PRO A 37 7.83 17.06 -3.83
N PHE A 38 7.90 15.78 -3.48
CA PHE A 38 7.95 15.27 -2.10
C PHE A 38 9.29 14.61 -1.81
N ASP A 39 9.70 14.65 -0.55
CA ASP A 39 10.77 13.77 -0.09
C ASP A 39 10.34 12.32 -0.20
N THR A 40 11.22 11.47 -0.73
CA THR A 40 11.01 10.03 -0.82
C THR A 40 11.82 9.32 0.24
N VAL A 41 11.13 8.62 1.13
CA VAL A 41 11.71 7.90 2.26
C VAL A 41 11.51 6.41 2.08
N LEU A 42 12.60 5.66 1.98
CA LEU A 42 12.59 4.19 1.99
C LEU A 42 12.62 3.68 3.42
N VAL A 43 11.73 2.75 3.74
CA VAL A 43 11.66 2.06 5.05
C VAL A 43 12.06 0.60 4.87
N THR A 44 13.05 0.15 5.62
CA THR A 44 13.58 -1.23 5.54
C THR A 44 14.17 -1.66 6.88
N GLU A 45 14.63 -2.92 7.02
CA GLU A 45 15.35 -3.34 8.22
C GLU A 45 16.78 -2.82 8.22
N THR A 46 17.52 -3.03 7.10
CA THR A 46 18.92 -2.66 6.93
C THR A 46 19.05 -1.62 5.82
N ALA A 47 19.88 -0.62 6.01
CA ALA A 47 20.15 0.37 4.95
C ALA A 47 20.81 -0.31 3.73
N PRO A 48 20.41 0.06 2.49
CA PRO A 48 21.10 -0.38 1.28
C PRO A 48 22.59 0.00 1.32
N ALA A 49 23.43 -0.83 0.71
CA ALA A 49 24.88 -0.63 0.68
C ALA A 49 25.32 0.63 -0.10
N ALA A 50 24.46 1.11 -1.00
CA ALA A 50 24.72 2.32 -1.81
C ALA A 50 23.46 3.21 -1.88
N PRO A 51 23.64 4.51 -2.13
CA PRO A 51 22.51 5.41 -2.40
C PRO A 51 21.66 4.92 -3.58
N LEU A 52 20.37 5.11 -3.48
CA LEU A 52 19.39 4.71 -4.51
C LEU A 52 18.87 5.96 -5.25
N PRO A 53 18.78 5.95 -6.59
CA PRO A 53 18.29 7.09 -7.34
C PRO A 53 16.86 7.44 -6.93
N GLY A 54 16.59 8.74 -6.74
CA GLY A 54 15.26 9.23 -6.39
C GLY A 54 14.76 8.84 -4.99
N ILE A 55 15.62 8.28 -4.13
CA ILE A 55 15.39 8.08 -2.69
C ILE A 55 16.19 9.13 -1.92
N ASP A 56 15.49 9.98 -1.19
CA ASP A 56 16.13 11.09 -0.47
C ASP A 56 16.64 10.69 0.92
N ARG A 57 15.96 9.73 1.54
CA ARG A 57 16.30 9.25 2.89
C ARG A 57 15.94 7.78 3.06
N VAL A 58 16.74 7.07 3.84
CA VAL A 58 16.47 5.70 4.26
C VAL A 58 16.26 5.67 5.77
N LEU A 59 15.18 5.01 6.20
CA LEU A 59 14.91 4.69 7.60
C LEU A 59 15.15 3.21 7.82
N ALA A 60 16.33 2.88 8.30
CA ALA A 60 16.69 1.53 8.72
C ALA A 60 16.11 1.26 10.11
N CYS A 61 15.06 0.45 10.17
CA CYS A 61 14.31 0.19 11.40
C CYS A 61 14.86 -0.94 12.28
N GLY A 62 15.93 -1.61 11.82
CA GLY A 62 16.52 -2.78 12.48
C GLY A 62 15.76 -4.08 12.23
N SER A 63 16.46 -5.22 12.44
CA SER A 63 15.90 -6.57 12.31
C SER A 63 14.90 -6.90 13.44
N GLY A 64 14.06 -7.92 13.23
CA GLY A 64 13.12 -8.43 14.23
C GLY A 64 11.80 -7.68 14.33
N GLY A 65 11.62 -6.59 13.56
CA GLY A 65 10.35 -5.89 13.46
C GLY A 65 9.40 -6.54 12.44
N THR A 66 8.09 -6.32 12.66
CA THR A 66 7.07 -6.69 11.68
C THR A 66 6.90 -5.58 10.64
N TRP A 67 6.19 -5.86 9.53
CA TRP A 67 5.87 -4.83 8.53
C TRP A 67 5.18 -3.60 9.16
N CYS A 68 4.16 -3.84 9.99
CA CYS A 68 3.44 -2.76 10.66
C CYS A 68 4.29 -2.02 11.70
N SER A 69 5.17 -2.71 12.45
CA SER A 69 6.03 -2.05 13.42
C SER A 69 7.08 -1.16 12.76
N ARG A 70 7.61 -1.55 11.59
CA ARG A 70 8.50 -0.69 10.78
C ARG A 70 7.74 0.52 10.24
N LEU A 71 6.52 0.31 9.73
CA LEU A 71 5.68 1.39 9.26
C LEU A 71 5.39 2.41 10.38
N VAL A 72 5.05 1.96 11.59
CA VAL A 72 4.83 2.84 12.75
C VAL A 72 6.09 3.63 13.09
N LYS A 73 7.27 2.99 13.18
CA LYS A 73 8.55 3.68 13.43
C LYS A 73 8.83 4.75 12.38
N ALA A 74 8.57 4.44 11.10
CA ALA A 74 8.77 5.38 10.01
C ALA A 74 7.83 6.58 10.13
N LEU A 75 6.54 6.35 10.39
CA LEU A 75 5.54 7.41 10.53
C LEU A 75 5.80 8.30 11.74
N ASP A 76 6.42 7.77 12.82
CA ASP A 76 6.87 8.55 13.98
C ASP A 76 8.07 9.46 13.66
N ALA A 77 8.90 9.07 12.70
CA ALA A 77 10.07 9.83 12.24
C ALA A 77 9.75 10.86 11.14
N LEU A 78 8.51 10.93 10.68
CA LEU A 78 8.03 11.90 9.67
C LEU A 78 7.28 13.05 10.35
N GLU A 79 7.44 14.25 9.78
CA GLU A 79 6.75 15.46 10.26
C GLU A 79 5.56 15.84 9.37
N THR A 80 5.57 15.45 8.09
CA THR A 80 4.53 15.81 7.12
C THR A 80 3.16 15.27 7.55
N PRO A 81 2.07 16.04 7.39
CA PRO A 81 0.73 15.61 7.79
C PRO A 81 0.20 14.46 6.92
N TYR A 82 0.64 14.39 5.66
CA TYR A 82 0.23 13.34 4.72
C TYR A 82 1.41 12.49 4.27
N VAL A 83 1.07 11.28 3.82
CA VAL A 83 2.03 10.31 3.27
C VAL A 83 1.44 9.72 2.00
N LEU A 84 2.17 9.79 0.88
CA LEU A 84 1.90 8.96 -0.28
C LEU A 84 2.61 7.62 -0.08
N MET A 85 1.85 6.60 0.33
CA MET A 85 2.38 5.28 0.62
C MET A 85 2.48 4.44 -0.65
N LEU A 86 3.66 3.87 -0.87
CA LEU A 86 3.98 2.92 -1.95
C LEU A 86 4.62 1.67 -1.36
N CYS A 87 4.56 0.58 -2.09
CA CYS A 87 5.39 -0.61 -1.85
C CYS A 87 6.54 -0.64 -2.87
N GLU A 88 7.62 -1.31 -2.51
CA GLU A 88 8.84 -1.42 -3.31
C GLU A 88 8.66 -2.18 -4.62
N ASP A 89 7.57 -2.92 -4.78
CA ASP A 89 7.22 -3.67 -5.99
C ASP A 89 6.27 -2.90 -6.92
N TYR A 90 5.94 -1.64 -6.63
CA TYR A 90 5.14 -0.77 -7.50
C TYR A 90 6.01 -0.14 -8.56
N TYR A 91 6.29 -0.89 -9.63
CA TYR A 91 7.14 -0.42 -10.73
C TYR A 91 6.38 0.52 -11.64
N LEU A 92 6.83 1.77 -11.69
CA LEU A 92 6.26 2.75 -12.61
C LEU A 92 6.50 2.33 -14.06
N GLU A 93 5.46 2.40 -14.87
CA GLU A 93 5.48 2.03 -16.30
C GLU A 93 5.27 3.23 -17.24
N ALA A 94 4.91 4.40 -16.69
CA ALA A 94 4.71 5.63 -17.43
C ALA A 94 4.99 6.85 -16.54
N PRO A 95 5.19 8.06 -17.12
CA PRO A 95 5.34 9.29 -16.35
C PRO A 95 4.18 9.54 -15.40
N VAL A 96 4.50 9.96 -14.17
CA VAL A 96 3.51 10.39 -13.18
C VAL A 96 3.11 11.84 -13.47
N ASP A 97 1.80 12.09 -13.52
CA ASP A 97 1.26 13.46 -13.60
C ASP A 97 1.37 14.14 -12.23
N THR A 98 2.45 14.87 -12.03
CA THR A 98 2.74 15.59 -10.78
C THR A 98 1.65 16.61 -10.44
N ALA A 99 1.09 17.31 -11.43
CA ALA A 99 0.03 18.28 -11.19
C ALA A 99 -1.26 17.61 -10.70
N LEU A 100 -1.57 16.42 -11.24
CA LEU A 100 -2.69 15.61 -10.77
C LEU A 100 -2.47 15.14 -9.33
N ILE A 101 -1.28 14.65 -8.99
CA ILE A 101 -0.98 14.20 -7.61
C ILE A 101 -1.08 15.35 -6.62
N LEU A 102 -0.55 16.53 -6.95
CA LEU A 102 -0.70 17.73 -6.11
C LEU A 102 -2.17 18.12 -5.92
N ARG A 103 -2.99 18.09 -6.97
CA ARG A 103 -4.44 18.32 -6.87
C ARG A 103 -5.11 17.31 -5.94
N ARG A 104 -4.73 16.03 -6.02
CA ARG A 104 -5.26 15.01 -5.11
C ARG A 104 -4.84 15.22 -3.66
N LEU A 105 -3.64 15.71 -3.42
CA LEU A 105 -3.20 16.12 -2.09
C LEU A 105 -4.04 17.27 -1.54
N GLU A 106 -4.30 18.31 -2.34
CA GLU A 106 -5.17 19.42 -1.93
C GLU A 106 -6.61 18.97 -1.63
N GLN A 107 -7.16 18.05 -2.43
CA GLN A 107 -8.46 17.45 -2.13
C GLN A 107 -8.43 16.60 -0.85
N ALA A 108 -7.35 15.84 -0.62
CA ALA A 108 -7.19 15.08 0.62
C ALA A 108 -7.19 16.01 1.86
N LYS A 109 -6.52 17.16 1.75
CA LYS A 109 -6.51 18.20 2.80
C LYS A 109 -7.90 18.83 2.98
N ALA A 110 -8.51 19.30 1.89
CA ALA A 110 -9.79 20.01 1.92
C ALA A 110 -10.97 19.17 2.44
N TYR A 111 -10.91 17.85 2.24
CA TYR A 111 -11.95 16.89 2.68
C TYR A 111 -11.57 16.11 3.94
N GLU A 112 -10.42 16.42 4.54
CA GLU A 112 -9.89 15.71 5.72
C GLU A 112 -9.88 14.19 5.53
N VAL A 113 -9.40 13.74 4.34
CA VAL A 113 -9.47 12.34 3.94
C VAL A 113 -8.53 11.46 4.75
N LEU A 114 -9.01 10.36 5.29
CA LEU A 114 -8.18 9.36 5.98
C LEU A 114 -7.24 8.62 5.01
N ASN A 115 -7.78 8.26 3.84
CA ASN A 115 -7.05 7.66 2.73
C ASN A 115 -7.70 8.03 1.40
N LEU A 116 -6.91 8.52 0.44
CA LEU A 116 -7.29 8.75 -0.94
C LEU A 116 -6.48 7.85 -1.86
N ARG A 117 -7.09 6.80 -2.40
CA ARG A 117 -6.45 5.88 -3.33
C ARG A 117 -6.33 6.48 -4.71
N LEU A 118 -5.18 6.27 -5.33
CA LEU A 118 -4.89 6.70 -6.70
C LEU A 118 -5.17 5.59 -7.73
N ILE A 119 -5.68 4.47 -7.26
CA ILE A 119 -6.05 3.28 -8.05
C ILE A 119 -7.39 2.74 -7.57
N PRO A 120 -8.38 2.50 -8.44
CA PRO A 120 -9.70 1.97 -8.08
C PRO A 120 -9.66 0.46 -7.86
N ASN A 121 -8.89 0.00 -6.86
CA ASN A 121 -8.77 -1.42 -6.52
C ASN A 121 -8.90 -1.66 -5.00
N PRO A 122 -9.98 -2.35 -4.53
CA PRO A 122 -11.17 -2.68 -5.31
C PRO A 122 -11.93 -1.42 -5.76
N GLU A 123 -12.70 -1.53 -6.84
CA GLU A 123 -13.52 -0.43 -7.33
C GLU A 123 -14.69 -0.15 -6.37
N THR A 124 -15.02 1.13 -6.20
CA THR A 124 -16.27 1.59 -5.57
C THR A 124 -17.05 2.47 -6.53
N LYS A 125 -18.38 2.35 -6.50
CA LYS A 125 -19.29 3.13 -7.35
C LYS A 125 -20.00 4.25 -6.60
N ILE A 126 -19.73 4.44 -5.30
CA ILE A 126 -20.36 5.47 -4.49
C ILE A 126 -19.76 6.83 -4.88
N PRO A 127 -20.53 7.74 -5.48
CA PRO A 127 -20.01 9.04 -5.91
C PRO A 127 -19.68 9.91 -4.70
N TYR A 128 -18.60 10.69 -4.83
CA TYR A 128 -18.21 11.74 -3.91
C TYR A 128 -17.93 13.03 -4.70
N ARG A 129 -17.57 14.11 -4.01
CA ARG A 129 -17.28 15.42 -4.62
C ARG A 129 -16.13 15.33 -5.64
N ASP A 130 -16.12 16.23 -6.62
CA ASP A 130 -15.05 16.43 -7.60
C ASP A 130 -14.63 15.15 -8.34
N GLY A 131 -15.60 14.28 -8.65
CA GLY A 131 -15.37 13.05 -9.38
C GLY A 131 -14.72 11.93 -8.58
N LEU A 132 -14.44 12.12 -7.30
CA LEU A 132 -13.96 11.08 -6.41
C LEU A 132 -15.06 10.05 -6.09
N ARG A 133 -14.64 8.92 -5.53
CA ARG A 133 -15.51 7.84 -5.08
C ARG A 133 -15.26 7.55 -3.60
N GLU A 134 -16.33 7.22 -2.86
CA GLU A 134 -16.23 6.89 -1.44
C GLU A 134 -16.20 5.37 -1.22
N TYR A 135 -15.35 4.92 -0.32
CA TYR A 135 -15.35 3.55 0.19
C TYR A 135 -16.18 3.48 1.47
N ARG A 136 -17.18 2.58 1.47
CA ARG A 136 -17.96 2.32 2.67
C ARG A 136 -17.07 1.72 3.74
N LYS A 137 -16.98 2.39 4.89
CA LYS A 137 -16.23 1.89 6.06
C LYS A 137 -16.79 0.56 6.56
N ASN A 138 -15.97 -0.19 7.27
CA ASN A 138 -16.30 -1.51 7.82
C ASN A 138 -16.76 -2.51 6.74
N THR A 139 -16.25 -2.37 5.54
CA THR A 139 -16.41 -3.35 4.46
C THR A 139 -15.04 -3.91 4.06
N ALA A 140 -15.02 -5.13 3.52
CA ALA A 140 -13.79 -5.78 3.10
C ALA A 140 -12.99 -4.89 2.12
N TYR A 141 -11.69 -4.73 2.39
CA TYR A 141 -10.74 -3.95 1.59
C TYR A 141 -11.10 -2.46 1.41
N CYS A 142 -11.95 -1.88 2.30
CA CYS A 142 -12.03 -0.42 2.37
C CYS A 142 -10.71 0.19 2.84
N ILE A 143 -9.87 -0.56 3.52
CA ILE A 143 -8.44 -0.32 3.70
C ILE A 143 -7.67 -1.28 2.80
N ALA A 144 -6.81 -0.72 1.95
CA ALA A 144 -5.89 -1.48 1.10
C ALA A 144 -4.60 -0.70 0.90
N THR A 145 -3.49 -1.41 0.74
CA THR A 145 -2.15 -0.83 0.61
C THR A 145 -1.82 -0.33 -0.79
N GLN A 146 -2.82 -0.18 -1.66
CA GLN A 146 -2.64 0.44 -2.98
C GLN A 146 -2.03 1.84 -2.88
N ALA A 147 -1.34 2.28 -3.93
CA ALA A 147 -0.80 3.64 -3.99
C ALA A 147 -1.86 4.66 -3.61
N GLY A 148 -1.59 5.44 -2.57
CA GLY A 148 -2.58 6.37 -2.04
C GLY A 148 -2.01 7.37 -1.05
N ILE A 149 -2.69 8.49 -0.94
CA ILE A 149 -2.41 9.57 0.01
C ILE A 149 -3.14 9.25 1.31
N TRP A 150 -2.41 9.26 2.41
CA TRP A 150 -2.91 8.92 3.74
C TRP A 150 -2.73 10.07 4.71
N ASP A 151 -3.71 10.33 5.55
CA ASP A 151 -3.45 11.04 6.81
C ASP A 151 -2.43 10.23 7.63
N ARG A 152 -1.30 10.86 7.97
CA ARG A 152 -0.20 10.17 8.65
C ARG A 152 -0.59 9.63 10.03
N ARG A 153 -1.39 10.39 10.80
CA ARG A 153 -1.80 9.99 12.15
C ARG A 153 -2.78 8.82 12.10
N PHE A 154 -3.68 8.86 11.13
CA PHE A 154 -4.62 7.75 10.89
C PHE A 154 -3.86 6.49 10.46
N LEU A 155 -2.97 6.58 9.47
CA LEU A 155 -2.17 5.45 9.00
C LEU A 155 -1.36 4.81 10.13
N ARG A 156 -0.72 5.65 10.97
CA ARG A 156 0.02 5.21 12.14
C ARG A 156 -0.86 4.46 13.14
N ARG A 157 -2.01 5.03 13.50
CA ARG A 157 -2.97 4.42 14.43
C ARG A 157 -3.48 3.09 13.89
N LEU A 158 -3.78 3.04 12.59
CA LEU A 158 -4.29 1.83 11.93
C LEU A 158 -3.25 0.70 11.90
N ALA A 159 -1.96 1.02 11.71
CA ALA A 159 -0.87 0.05 11.70
C ALA A 159 -0.53 -0.48 13.11
N GLN A 160 -0.82 0.29 14.16
CA GLN A 160 -0.44 -0.05 15.52
C GLN A 160 -1.08 -1.38 15.99
N GLY A 161 -0.27 -2.27 16.56
CA GLY A 161 -0.73 -3.56 17.09
C GLY A 161 -1.01 -4.63 16.05
N LYS A 162 -0.72 -4.36 14.77
CA LYS A 162 -0.80 -5.34 13.68
C LYS A 162 0.60 -5.83 13.28
N ALA A 163 0.68 -7.04 12.77
CA ALA A 163 1.97 -7.64 12.43
C ALA A 163 2.28 -7.55 10.92
N SER A 164 1.33 -7.84 10.06
CA SER A 164 1.55 -7.98 8.62
C SER A 164 0.71 -7.04 7.79
N ILE A 165 1.13 -6.83 6.53
CA ILE A 165 0.36 -6.10 5.53
C ILE A 165 -1.06 -6.70 5.34
N TRP A 166 -1.18 -8.03 5.41
CA TRP A 166 -2.45 -8.74 5.30
C TRP A 166 -3.37 -8.49 6.50
N GLU A 167 -2.79 -8.43 7.69
CA GLU A 167 -3.53 -8.08 8.90
C GLU A 167 -3.95 -6.60 8.88
N PHE A 168 -3.06 -5.73 8.41
CA PHE A 168 -3.36 -4.31 8.22
C PHE A 168 -4.58 -4.10 7.32
N GLU A 169 -4.63 -4.73 6.14
CA GLU A 169 -5.75 -4.57 5.22
C GLU A 169 -7.04 -5.20 5.75
N ARG A 170 -6.97 -6.46 6.22
CA ARG A 170 -8.15 -7.20 6.66
C ARG A 170 -8.75 -6.65 7.94
N HIS A 171 -7.94 -6.52 9.00
CA HIS A 171 -8.44 -6.02 10.29
C HIS A 171 -8.64 -4.51 10.23
N GLY A 172 -7.74 -3.77 9.60
CA GLY A 172 -7.88 -2.33 9.42
C GLY A 172 -9.18 -1.92 8.74
N SER A 173 -9.67 -2.71 7.80
CA SER A 173 -10.96 -2.46 7.14
C SER A 173 -12.16 -2.50 8.10
N PHE A 174 -12.03 -3.14 9.26
CA PHE A 174 -13.08 -3.25 10.27
C PHE A 174 -12.75 -2.50 11.57
N ASP A 175 -11.56 -1.90 11.68
CA ASP A 175 -11.13 -1.10 12.84
C ASP A 175 -11.47 0.41 12.68
N LEU A 176 -12.57 0.73 11.97
CA LEU A 176 -12.95 2.09 11.60
C LEU A 176 -14.13 2.63 12.40
N ALA A 177 -14.45 2.00 13.53
CA ALA A 177 -15.52 2.46 14.41
C ALA A 177 -15.20 3.86 14.96
N GLY A 178 -16.14 4.80 14.77
CA GLY A 178 -15.99 6.18 15.22
C GLY A 178 -15.25 7.10 14.26
N GLU A 179 -14.67 6.60 13.17
CA GLU A 179 -14.08 7.44 12.14
C GLU A 179 -15.17 8.16 11.33
N THR A 180 -15.17 9.49 11.33
CA THR A 180 -16.12 10.31 10.58
C THR A 180 -15.58 10.74 9.22
N CYS A 181 -14.27 11.01 9.13
CA CYS A 181 -13.62 11.46 7.91
C CYS A 181 -13.63 10.39 6.81
N PRO A 182 -13.74 10.76 5.51
CA PRO A 182 -13.96 9.81 4.43
C PRO A 182 -12.72 9.00 4.07
N ILE A 183 -12.97 7.82 3.48
CA ILE A 183 -11.99 7.04 2.71
C ILE A 183 -12.41 7.16 1.25
N LEU A 184 -11.54 7.73 0.43
CA LEU A 184 -11.86 8.05 -0.96
C LEU A 184 -10.93 7.32 -1.92
N GLY A 185 -11.30 7.35 -3.20
CA GLY A 185 -10.46 6.89 -4.29
C GLY A 185 -10.83 7.54 -5.60
N THR A 186 -9.94 7.43 -6.55
CA THR A 186 -10.11 7.92 -7.92
C THR A 186 -10.95 6.95 -8.75
N PRO A 187 -11.74 7.42 -9.71
CA PRO A 187 -12.54 6.55 -10.58
C PRO A 187 -11.68 5.78 -11.60
N THR A 188 -10.48 6.27 -11.84
CA THR A 188 -9.52 5.71 -12.81
C THR A 188 -8.16 5.52 -12.15
N ARG A 189 -7.28 4.78 -12.80
CA ARG A 189 -5.88 4.63 -12.39
C ARG A 189 -5.14 5.95 -12.66
N GLU A 190 -4.70 6.63 -11.60
CA GLU A 190 -3.99 7.92 -11.68
C GLU A 190 -2.51 7.80 -11.26
N PHE A 191 -2.09 6.65 -10.76
CA PHE A 191 -0.69 6.36 -10.47
C PHE A 191 -0.26 5.15 -11.32
N PRO A 192 0.63 5.34 -12.34
CA PRO A 192 0.86 4.35 -13.38
C PRO A 192 1.93 3.34 -12.95
N PHE A 193 1.56 2.32 -12.19
CA PHE A 193 2.47 1.25 -11.78
C PHE A 193 1.90 -0.14 -12.06
N VAL A 194 2.78 -1.13 -12.07
CA VAL A 194 2.44 -2.55 -12.04
C VAL A 194 3.02 -3.18 -10.78
N ASP A 195 2.31 -4.15 -10.22
CA ASP A 195 2.83 -4.98 -9.13
C ASP A 195 3.90 -5.91 -9.72
N ALA A 196 5.17 -5.64 -9.44
CA ALA A 196 6.28 -6.39 -10.02
C ALA A 196 6.47 -7.76 -9.38
N VAL A 197 6.03 -7.92 -8.13
CA VAL A 197 6.17 -9.15 -7.34
C VAL A 197 4.84 -9.50 -6.70
N HIS A 198 4.44 -10.76 -6.81
CA HIS A 198 3.27 -11.30 -6.10
C HIS A 198 3.65 -12.59 -5.36
N LYS A 199 3.36 -12.64 -4.06
CA LYS A 199 3.68 -13.80 -3.19
C LYS A 199 5.13 -14.29 -3.31
N GLY A 200 6.06 -13.36 -3.47
CA GLY A 200 7.47 -13.65 -3.59
C GLY A 200 7.95 -14.06 -4.98
N TYR A 201 7.10 -14.07 -5.99
CA TYR A 201 7.44 -14.38 -7.38
C TYR A 201 7.42 -13.14 -8.27
N TRP A 202 8.32 -13.08 -9.27
CA TRP A 202 8.26 -12.07 -10.31
C TRP A 202 6.99 -12.22 -11.15
N GLU A 203 6.22 -11.14 -11.27
CA GLU A 203 5.10 -11.07 -12.20
C GLU A 203 5.59 -10.77 -13.63
N PRO A 204 4.90 -11.27 -14.68
CA PRO A 204 5.33 -11.06 -16.06
C PRO A 204 5.47 -9.59 -16.46
N TRP A 205 4.58 -8.72 -15.95
CA TRP A 205 4.63 -7.27 -16.18
C TRP A 205 5.80 -6.60 -15.45
N GLY A 206 6.16 -7.04 -14.25
CA GLY A 206 7.36 -6.59 -13.56
C GLY A 206 8.63 -6.94 -14.36
N VAL A 207 8.73 -8.19 -14.82
CA VAL A 207 9.86 -8.62 -15.71
C VAL A 207 9.88 -7.82 -17.00
N ARG A 208 8.72 -7.54 -17.60
CA ARG A 208 8.61 -6.71 -18.81
C ARG A 208 9.11 -5.30 -18.56
N ALA A 209 8.67 -4.67 -17.45
CA ALA A 209 9.12 -3.33 -17.07
C ALA A 209 10.66 -3.26 -16.92
N LEU A 210 11.27 -4.28 -16.32
CA LEU A 210 12.73 -4.36 -16.21
C LEU A 210 13.41 -4.44 -17.59
N LYS A 211 12.93 -5.33 -18.48
CA LYS A 211 13.49 -5.51 -19.84
C LYS A 211 13.37 -4.25 -20.68
N GLU A 212 12.18 -3.63 -20.72
CA GLU A 212 11.93 -2.42 -21.51
C GLU A 212 12.75 -1.22 -21.03
N ASN A 213 13.20 -1.24 -19.78
CA ASN A 213 14.04 -0.20 -19.21
C ASN A 213 15.53 -0.57 -19.11
N GLY A 214 15.95 -1.73 -19.64
CA GLY A 214 17.33 -2.17 -19.60
C GLY A 214 17.88 -2.42 -18.18
N ILE A 215 17.00 -2.68 -17.21
CA ILE A 215 17.39 -2.92 -15.83
C ILE A 215 17.73 -4.39 -15.65
N ALA A 216 18.95 -4.66 -15.18
CA ALA A 216 19.38 -6.01 -14.86
C ALA A 216 18.61 -6.59 -13.67
N TYR A 217 18.28 -7.86 -13.72
CA TYR A 217 17.59 -8.59 -12.66
C TYR A 217 18.14 -10.00 -12.52
N ASP A 218 18.06 -10.54 -11.30
CA ASP A 218 18.58 -11.85 -10.96
C ASP A 218 17.45 -12.79 -10.52
N PHE A 219 17.17 -13.79 -11.35
CA PHE A 219 16.17 -14.83 -11.01
C PHE A 219 16.63 -15.84 -9.97
N SER A 220 17.91 -15.86 -9.58
CA SER A 220 18.39 -16.78 -8.55
C SER A 220 17.80 -16.46 -7.17
N LYS A 221 17.55 -15.16 -6.90
CA LYS A 221 16.94 -14.70 -5.65
C LYS A 221 15.42 -14.82 -5.65
N ARG A 222 14.80 -14.63 -6.80
CA ARG A 222 13.35 -14.63 -6.96
C ARG A 222 12.98 -15.19 -8.32
N SER A 223 12.33 -16.35 -8.34
CA SER A 223 11.89 -17.00 -9.58
C SER A 223 10.55 -16.45 -10.09
N THR A 224 10.20 -16.80 -11.31
CA THR A 224 8.82 -16.65 -11.81
C THR A 224 7.92 -17.75 -11.25
N PRO A 225 6.59 -17.50 -11.13
CA PRO A 225 5.69 -18.48 -10.52
C PRO A 225 5.63 -19.77 -11.34
N PRO A 226 5.72 -20.96 -10.71
CA PRO A 226 5.51 -22.24 -11.35
C PRO A 226 4.16 -22.33 -12.05
N LEU A 227 4.07 -23.16 -13.11
CA LEU A 227 2.85 -23.29 -13.92
C LEU A 227 1.59 -23.56 -13.09
N GLY A 228 1.67 -24.42 -12.08
CA GLY A 228 0.53 -24.73 -11.21
C GLY A 228 0.04 -23.51 -10.41
N ILE A 229 0.95 -22.62 -9.97
CA ILE A 229 0.56 -21.36 -9.31
C ILE A 229 -0.10 -20.43 -10.33
N ARG A 230 0.48 -20.29 -11.53
CA ARG A 230 -0.09 -19.46 -12.61
C ARG A 230 -1.50 -19.90 -12.99
N MET A 231 -1.73 -21.20 -13.17
CA MET A 231 -3.05 -21.75 -13.48
C MET A 231 -4.06 -21.46 -12.36
N ARG A 232 -3.66 -21.63 -11.11
CA ARG A 232 -4.53 -21.34 -9.96
C ARG A 232 -4.90 -19.84 -9.87
N GLU A 233 -3.94 -18.94 -10.07
CA GLU A 233 -4.23 -17.51 -10.06
C GLU A 233 -5.07 -17.09 -11.27
N ALA A 234 -4.84 -17.66 -12.45
CA ALA A 234 -5.69 -17.45 -13.62
C ALA A 234 -7.14 -17.93 -13.39
N ALA A 235 -7.32 -19.11 -12.79
CA ALA A 235 -8.65 -19.61 -12.43
C ALA A 235 -9.35 -18.69 -11.42
N LYS A 236 -8.64 -18.18 -10.43
CA LYS A 236 -9.18 -17.18 -9.50
C LYS A 236 -9.58 -15.89 -10.22
N ALA A 237 -8.70 -15.36 -11.08
CA ALA A 237 -8.99 -14.15 -11.85
C ALA A 237 -10.26 -14.34 -12.71
N LEU A 238 -10.45 -15.50 -13.32
CA LEU A 238 -11.65 -15.83 -14.07
C LEU A 238 -12.90 -15.82 -13.16
N VAL A 239 -12.82 -16.43 -11.99
CA VAL A 239 -13.92 -16.40 -11.00
C VAL A 239 -14.26 -14.96 -10.60
N PHE A 240 -13.26 -14.11 -10.34
CA PHE A 240 -13.47 -12.70 -10.01
C PHE A 240 -14.04 -11.89 -11.18
N ALA A 241 -13.71 -12.24 -12.42
CA ALA A 241 -14.27 -11.60 -13.60
C ALA A 241 -15.73 -11.98 -13.86
N LEU A 242 -16.12 -13.23 -13.55
CA LEU A 242 -17.45 -13.75 -13.82
C LEU A 242 -18.48 -13.49 -12.71
N PHE A 243 -18.04 -13.32 -11.47
CA PHE A 243 -18.92 -13.16 -10.31
C PHE A 243 -18.73 -11.83 -9.60
N PRO A 244 -19.83 -11.16 -9.17
CA PRO A 244 -19.74 -9.95 -8.36
C PRO A 244 -18.94 -10.21 -7.07
N TRP A 245 -18.09 -9.27 -6.70
CA TRP A 245 -17.27 -9.33 -5.48
C TRP A 245 -18.08 -9.65 -4.21
N THR A 246 -19.27 -9.08 -4.11
CA THR A 246 -20.19 -9.32 -2.99
C THR A 246 -20.61 -10.78 -2.85
N LEU A 247 -20.79 -11.50 -3.98
CA LEU A 247 -21.11 -12.91 -3.99
C LEU A 247 -19.91 -13.75 -3.56
N ILE A 248 -18.72 -13.41 -4.08
CA ILE A 248 -17.46 -14.09 -3.72
C ILE A 248 -17.20 -14.00 -2.22
N VAL A 249 -17.34 -12.80 -1.64
CA VAL A 249 -17.17 -12.59 -0.19
C VAL A 249 -18.20 -13.40 0.61
N ARG A 250 -19.46 -13.47 0.17
CA ARG A 250 -20.49 -14.29 0.83
C ARG A 250 -20.13 -15.78 0.83
N ILE A 251 -19.68 -16.30 -0.30
CA ILE A 251 -19.25 -17.71 -0.43
C ILE A 251 -18.02 -17.97 0.44
N GLN A 252 -17.01 -17.09 0.42
CA GLN A 252 -15.83 -17.25 1.26
C GLN A 252 -16.15 -17.24 2.75
N ASN A 253 -17.07 -16.37 3.18
CA ASN A 253 -17.53 -16.33 4.57
C ASN A 253 -18.30 -17.59 4.96
N ALA A 254 -19.18 -18.10 4.07
CA ALA A 254 -19.93 -19.33 4.30
C ALA A 254 -19.01 -20.57 4.40
N LEU A 255 -17.92 -20.59 3.61
CA LEU A 255 -16.92 -21.67 3.65
C LEU A 255 -15.90 -21.51 4.79
N GLY A 256 -16.01 -20.45 5.62
CA GLY A 256 -15.06 -20.16 6.69
C GLY A 256 -13.66 -19.75 6.21
N VAL A 257 -13.48 -19.48 4.91
CA VAL A 257 -12.22 -19.06 4.27
C VAL A 257 -12.16 -17.53 4.16
N GLY A 258 -13.28 -16.85 4.41
CA GLY A 258 -13.41 -15.39 4.33
C GLY A 258 -12.72 -14.65 5.48
N MET A 259 -12.69 -13.33 5.35
CA MET A 259 -12.24 -12.43 6.42
C MET A 259 -13.21 -12.52 7.59
N LYS A 260 -12.77 -13.14 8.68
CA LYS A 260 -13.53 -13.15 9.93
C LYS A 260 -13.30 -11.82 10.64
N GLU A 261 -14.39 -11.22 11.13
CA GLU A 261 -14.26 -10.16 12.12
C GLU A 261 -13.41 -10.67 13.29
N LYS A 262 -12.54 -9.78 13.80
CA LYS A 262 -11.82 -10.07 15.04
C LYS A 262 -12.87 -10.36 16.12
N PRO A 263 -12.83 -11.48 16.84
CA PRO A 263 -13.77 -11.69 17.93
C PRO A 263 -13.68 -10.49 18.85
N LYS A 264 -14.81 -9.82 19.09
CA LYS A 264 -14.90 -8.69 20.03
C LYS A 264 -14.27 -9.15 21.33
N GLY A 265 -13.13 -8.55 21.69
CA GLY A 265 -12.31 -8.97 22.81
C GLY A 265 -13.14 -9.16 24.05
N GLY A 266 -13.14 -10.38 24.58
CA GLY A 266 -13.74 -10.69 25.86
C GLY A 266 -13.11 -9.76 26.89
N ARG A 267 -13.94 -8.96 27.56
CA ARG A 267 -13.55 -8.26 28.77
C ARG A 267 -12.95 -9.30 29.71
N THR A 268 -11.63 -9.33 29.83
CA THR A 268 -10.98 -10.00 30.96
C THR A 268 -11.53 -9.35 32.26
N ARG A 269 -12.46 -10.03 32.89
CA ARG A 269 -12.82 -9.72 34.28
C ARG A 269 -11.54 -9.85 35.10
N ARG A 270 -10.94 -8.72 35.47
CA ARG A 270 -9.99 -8.68 36.56
C ARG A 270 -10.76 -9.13 37.82
N THR A 271 -10.56 -10.38 38.21
CA THR A 271 -10.90 -10.82 39.56
C THR A 271 -9.93 -10.14 40.52
N LEU A 272 -10.38 -9.09 41.16
CA LEU A 272 -9.77 -8.57 42.37
C LEU A 272 -9.87 -9.68 43.42
N LYS A 273 -8.73 -10.23 43.88
CA LYS A 273 -8.67 -11.02 45.09
C LYS A 273 -8.80 -10.04 46.25
N PRO A 274 -9.64 -10.32 47.25
CA PRO A 274 -9.65 -9.53 48.51
C PRO A 274 -8.42 -9.83 49.36
N ALA A 275 -8.04 -8.87 50.13
CA ALA A 275 -6.89 -8.77 51.03
C ALA A 275 -6.63 -9.95 51.94
#